data_4c212c8dfce0f3b5ace35f232f5e8e70
#
_entry.id   4c212c8dfce0f3b5ace35f232f5e8e70
#
_cell.length_a   1.000
_cell.length_b   1.000
_cell.length_c   1.000
_cell.angle_alpha   90.00
_cell.angle_beta   90.00
_cell.angle_gamma   90.00
#
_symmetry.space_group_name_H-M   'P 1'
#
loop_
_entity.id
_entity.type
_entity.pdbx_description
1 polymer ?
#
loop_
_entity_poly.entity_id
_entity_poly.type
_entity_poly.pdbx_seq_one_letter_code
_entity_poly.pdbx_strand_id
1 'polypeptide(L)'
;METKEELVTIIKEWIKMDNEISTLQKEMKERKDKKKTLSEGLLATMKKNNLDCFDINGGALLYKKSKVKKPLSGKTLMAALQEYYKSNPETAEEVTKFIMDSREEQVKETIKRKIDK
;
A
#
# COMPACT_ATOMS: atom_id res chain seq x y z
N MET A 1 30.80 -2.78 -17.08
CA MET A 1 30.98 -1.43 -17.62
C MET A 1 32.43 -0.99 -17.47
N GLU A 2 33.09 -0.77 -18.57
CA GLU A 2 34.52 -0.48 -18.56
C GLU A 2 34.86 0.94 -18.92
N THR A 3 33.95 1.66 -19.58
CA THR A 3 34.21 3.04 -20.02
C THR A 3 33.24 4.03 -19.42
N LYS A 4 33.71 5.28 -19.30
CA LYS A 4 32.92 6.41 -18.84
C LYS A 4 31.72 6.66 -19.80
N GLU A 5 31.96 6.47 -21.10
CA GLU A 5 30.92 6.68 -22.12
C GLU A 5 29.78 5.68 -21.98
N GLU A 6 30.11 4.42 -21.70
CA GLU A 6 29.11 3.39 -21.45
C GLU A 6 28.30 3.71 -20.18
N LEU A 7 28.99 4.17 -19.14
CA LEU A 7 28.33 4.56 -17.88
C LEU A 7 27.37 5.73 -18.12
N VAL A 8 27.78 6.75 -18.87
CA VAL A 8 26.93 7.91 -19.18
C VAL A 8 25.67 7.46 -19.95
N THR A 9 25.85 6.57 -20.92
CA THR A 9 24.73 6.04 -21.72
C THR A 9 23.71 5.34 -20.84
N ILE A 10 24.19 4.49 -19.92
CA ILE A 10 23.30 3.76 -19.01
C ILE A 10 22.59 4.71 -18.04
N ILE A 11 23.31 5.73 -17.55
CA ILE A 11 22.71 6.74 -16.67
C ILE A 11 21.59 7.49 -17.39
N LYS A 12 21.78 7.86 -18.64
CA LYS A 12 20.76 8.56 -19.44
C LYS A 12 19.52 7.68 -19.62
N GLU A 13 19.71 6.40 -19.91
CA GLU A 13 18.58 5.45 -20.02
C GLU A 13 17.86 5.28 -18.70
N TRP A 14 18.62 5.16 -17.61
CA TRP A 14 18.05 5.04 -16.28
C TRP A 14 17.16 6.25 -15.95
N ILE A 15 17.67 7.46 -16.21
CA ILE A 15 16.92 8.70 -15.97
C ILE A 15 15.65 8.76 -16.81
N LYS A 16 15.75 8.35 -18.07
CA LYS A 16 14.59 8.32 -18.99
C LYS A 16 13.50 7.40 -18.43
N MET A 17 13.88 6.20 -18.02
CA MET A 17 12.93 5.25 -17.45
C MET A 17 12.34 5.77 -16.14
N ASP A 18 13.17 6.36 -15.29
CA ASP A 18 12.71 6.95 -14.03
C ASP A 18 11.67 8.04 -14.25
N ASN A 19 11.90 8.91 -15.23
CA ASN A 19 10.96 9.97 -15.59
C ASN A 19 9.65 9.40 -16.12
N GLU A 20 9.72 8.38 -16.98
CA GLU A 20 8.53 7.74 -17.55
C GLU A 20 7.70 7.05 -16.47
N ILE A 21 8.37 6.35 -15.55
CA ILE A 21 7.69 5.68 -14.44
C ILE A 21 7.00 6.71 -13.54
N SER A 22 7.68 7.80 -13.22
CA SER A 22 7.11 8.88 -12.38
C SER A 22 5.85 9.46 -13.01
N THR A 23 5.88 9.70 -14.32
CA THR A 23 4.72 10.22 -15.06
C THR A 23 3.56 9.23 -15.03
N LEU A 24 3.85 7.94 -15.27
CA LEU A 24 2.84 6.89 -15.26
C LEU A 24 2.24 6.69 -13.88
N GLN A 25 3.06 6.78 -12.83
CA GLN A 25 2.58 6.67 -11.45
C GLN A 25 1.64 7.81 -11.09
N LYS A 26 1.98 9.04 -11.52
CA LYS A 26 1.12 10.19 -11.30
C LYS A 26 -0.22 10.03 -12.01
N GLU A 27 -0.19 9.60 -13.26
CA GLU A 27 -1.41 9.35 -14.04
C GLU A 27 -2.24 8.22 -13.43
N MET A 28 -1.57 7.17 -12.94
CA MET A 28 -2.25 6.06 -12.27
C MET A 28 -2.94 6.54 -11.00
N LYS A 29 -2.27 7.38 -10.20
CA LYS A 29 -2.83 7.92 -8.98
C LYS A 29 -4.08 8.74 -9.25
N GLU A 30 -4.02 9.62 -10.26
CA GLU A 30 -5.16 10.44 -10.66
C GLU A 30 -6.36 9.57 -11.07
N ARG A 31 -6.09 8.51 -11.83
CA ARG A 31 -7.14 7.57 -12.26
C ARG A 31 -7.69 6.73 -11.11
N LYS A 32 -6.84 6.31 -10.18
CA LYS A 32 -7.27 5.58 -8.98
C LYS A 32 -8.16 6.43 -8.08
N ASP A 33 -7.81 7.71 -7.90
CA ASP A 33 -8.61 8.64 -7.10
C ASP A 33 -9.98 8.86 -7.73
N LYS A 34 -10.02 9.03 -9.04
CA LYS A 34 -11.27 9.18 -9.79
C LYS A 34 -12.12 7.92 -9.72
N LYS A 35 -11.49 6.76 -9.88
CA LYS A 35 -12.17 5.46 -9.76
C LYS A 35 -12.75 5.26 -8.36
N LYS A 36 -12.02 5.69 -7.33
CA LYS A 36 -12.47 5.61 -5.95
C LYS A 36 -13.75 6.42 -5.74
N THR A 37 -13.78 7.66 -6.23
CA THR A 37 -14.96 8.51 -6.14
C THR A 37 -16.15 7.89 -6.85
N LEU A 38 -15.93 7.36 -8.06
CA LEU A 38 -16.98 6.69 -8.82
C LEU A 38 -17.46 5.42 -8.12
N SER A 39 -16.54 4.67 -7.51
CA SER A 39 -16.87 3.45 -6.76
C SER A 39 -17.73 3.74 -5.54
N GLU A 40 -17.45 4.83 -4.84
CA GLU A 40 -18.24 5.26 -3.69
C GLU A 40 -19.69 5.59 -4.11
N GLY A 41 -19.84 6.28 -5.23
CA GLY A 41 -21.15 6.59 -5.80
C GLY A 41 -21.91 5.34 -6.22
N LEU A 42 -21.22 4.41 -6.89
CA LEU A 42 -21.81 3.13 -7.29
C LEU A 42 -22.26 2.32 -6.08
N LEU A 43 -21.40 2.25 -5.06
CA LEU A 43 -21.69 1.51 -3.85
C LEU A 43 -22.94 2.05 -3.15
N ALA A 44 -23.04 3.37 -3.00
CA ALA A 44 -24.18 4.03 -2.40
C ALA A 44 -25.46 3.75 -3.19
N THR A 45 -25.39 3.83 -4.51
CA THR A 45 -26.54 3.59 -5.39
C THR A 45 -27.00 2.14 -5.33
N MET A 46 -26.06 1.20 -5.35
CA MET A 46 -26.39 -0.22 -5.27
C MET A 46 -27.03 -0.59 -3.93
N LYS A 47 -26.50 -0.04 -2.83
CA LYS A 47 -27.09 -0.21 -1.50
C LYS A 47 -28.52 0.33 -1.44
N LYS A 48 -28.71 1.55 -1.93
CA LYS A 48 -30.00 2.23 -1.89
C LYS A 48 -31.08 1.47 -2.64
N ASN A 49 -30.72 0.85 -3.76
CA ASN A 49 -31.66 0.14 -4.62
C ASN A 49 -31.64 -1.39 -4.41
N ASN A 50 -30.93 -1.88 -3.40
CA ASN A 50 -30.79 -3.31 -3.10
C ASN A 50 -30.30 -4.13 -4.29
N LEU A 51 -29.33 -3.58 -5.03
CA LEU A 51 -28.74 -4.25 -6.18
C LEU A 51 -27.47 -4.99 -5.77
N ASP A 52 -27.41 -6.28 -6.06
CA ASP A 52 -26.23 -7.10 -5.79
C ASP A 52 -25.35 -7.24 -7.04
N CYS A 53 -25.90 -7.00 -8.19
CA CYS A 53 -25.25 -7.22 -9.47
C CYS A 53 -25.76 -6.23 -10.51
N PHE A 54 -24.89 -5.79 -11.38
CA PHE A 54 -25.25 -4.96 -12.51
C PHE A 54 -24.51 -5.46 -13.75
N ASP A 55 -25.26 -5.93 -14.75
CA ASP A 55 -24.69 -6.50 -15.97
C ASP A 55 -24.10 -5.41 -16.87
N ILE A 56 -22.90 -5.67 -17.37
CA ILE A 56 -22.21 -4.80 -18.30
C ILE A 56 -21.69 -5.64 -19.47
N ASN A 57 -21.27 -4.98 -20.56
CA ASN A 57 -20.67 -5.69 -21.68
C ASN A 57 -19.42 -6.46 -21.24
N GLY A 58 -19.45 -7.78 -21.40
CA GLY A 58 -18.32 -8.64 -21.05
C GLY A 58 -18.26 -9.08 -19.61
N GLY A 59 -19.32 -8.82 -18.82
CA GLY A 59 -19.32 -9.24 -17.43
C GLY A 59 -20.38 -8.56 -16.57
N ALA A 60 -20.08 -8.37 -15.31
CA ALA A 60 -20.98 -7.73 -14.37
C ALA A 60 -20.22 -7.02 -13.26
N LEU A 61 -20.83 -5.98 -12.72
CA LEU A 61 -20.36 -5.34 -11.50
C LEU A 61 -21.09 -5.97 -10.32
N LEU A 62 -20.34 -6.47 -9.35
CA LEU A 62 -20.89 -7.16 -8.19
C LEU A 62 -20.70 -6.33 -6.94
N TYR A 63 -21.77 -6.23 -6.14
CA TYR A 63 -21.65 -5.70 -4.79
C TYR A 63 -21.14 -6.81 -3.90
N LYS A 64 -19.96 -6.61 -3.31
CA LYS A 64 -19.40 -7.58 -2.36
C LYS A 64 -19.18 -6.91 -1.02
N LYS A 65 -19.60 -7.62 0.02
CA LYS A 65 -19.32 -7.22 1.39
C LYS A 65 -18.45 -8.31 2.00
N SER A 66 -17.23 -7.93 2.37
CA SER A 66 -16.30 -8.86 3.00
C SER A 66 -15.83 -8.33 4.34
N LYS A 67 -15.53 -9.24 5.23
CA LYS A 67 -14.94 -8.90 6.52
C LYS A 67 -13.45 -9.12 6.42
N VAL A 68 -12.68 -8.07 6.63
CA VAL A 68 -11.22 -8.12 6.57
C VAL A 68 -10.68 -7.71 7.93
N LYS A 69 -9.76 -8.51 8.46
CA LYS A 69 -9.10 -8.17 9.71
C LYS A 69 -8.10 -7.05 9.44
N LYS A 70 -8.05 -6.08 10.36
CA LYS A 70 -7.10 -4.98 10.26
C LYS A 70 -5.67 -5.51 10.30
N PRO A 71 -4.74 -4.88 9.57
CA PRO A 71 -3.33 -5.26 9.61
C PRO A 71 -2.80 -5.19 11.04
N LEU A 72 -1.89 -6.11 11.37
CA LEU A 72 -1.24 -6.12 12.67
C LEU A 72 -0.13 -5.08 12.70
N SER A 73 -0.30 -4.05 13.50
CA SER A 73 0.70 -3.02 13.76
C SER A 73 1.16 -3.11 15.22
N GLY A 74 2.23 -2.41 15.58
CA GLY A 74 2.69 -2.35 16.96
C GLY A 74 1.60 -1.87 17.92
N LYS A 75 0.83 -0.88 17.49
CA LYS A 75 -0.28 -0.32 18.27
C LYS A 75 -1.42 -1.33 18.44
N THR A 76 -1.78 -2.02 17.38
CA THR A 76 -2.82 -3.05 17.39
C THR A 76 -2.39 -4.23 18.27
N LEU A 77 -1.14 -4.66 18.14
CA LEU A 77 -0.58 -5.73 18.93
C LEU A 77 -0.59 -5.38 20.43
N MET A 78 -0.15 -4.17 20.76
CA MET A 78 -0.15 -3.70 22.15
C MET A 78 -1.57 -3.69 22.75
N ALA A 79 -2.53 -3.19 22.00
CA ALA A 79 -3.93 -3.16 22.44
C ALA A 79 -4.47 -4.57 22.70
N ALA A 80 -4.18 -5.51 21.80
CA ALA A 80 -4.61 -6.90 21.94
C ALA A 80 -3.96 -7.56 23.17
N LEU A 81 -2.68 -7.33 23.38
CA LEU A 81 -1.96 -7.90 24.53
C LEU A 81 -2.38 -7.26 25.85
N GLN A 82 -2.69 -5.96 25.86
CA GLN A 82 -3.22 -5.29 27.03
C GLN A 82 -4.55 -5.89 27.48
N GLU A 83 -5.38 -6.26 26.51
CA GLU A 83 -6.64 -6.93 26.81
C GLU A 83 -6.41 -8.34 27.33
N TYR A 84 -5.48 -9.08 26.75
CA TYR A 84 -5.13 -10.43 27.19
C TYR A 84 -4.54 -10.43 28.60
N TYR A 85 -3.66 -9.47 28.91
CA TYR A 85 -3.02 -9.31 30.22
C TYR A 85 -3.67 -8.19 31.03
N LYS A 86 -4.98 -8.20 31.17
CA LYS A 86 -5.75 -7.12 31.86
C LYS A 86 -5.22 -6.73 33.22
N SER A 87 -4.76 -7.71 34.01
CA SER A 87 -4.25 -7.47 35.34
C SER A 87 -2.76 -7.14 35.40
N ASN A 88 -2.08 -7.14 34.26
CA ASN A 88 -0.65 -6.88 34.18
C ASN A 88 -0.24 -6.14 32.92
N PRO A 89 -0.50 -4.82 32.85
CA PRO A 89 -0.19 -4.03 31.66
C PRO A 89 1.31 -3.95 31.34
N GLU A 90 2.16 -4.07 32.34
CA GLU A 90 3.61 -4.07 32.13
C GLU A 90 4.06 -5.27 31.31
N THR A 91 3.48 -6.45 31.56
CA THR A 91 3.76 -7.66 30.79
C THR A 91 3.35 -7.49 29.34
N ALA A 92 2.19 -6.88 29.07
CA ALA A 92 1.72 -6.60 27.72
C ALA A 92 2.72 -5.71 26.97
N GLU A 93 3.22 -4.69 27.62
CA GLU A 93 4.20 -3.77 27.04
C GLU A 93 5.52 -4.48 26.72
N GLU A 94 6.03 -5.28 27.65
CA GLU A 94 7.25 -6.06 27.48
C GLU A 94 7.14 -7.05 26.31
N VAL A 95 6.04 -7.78 26.23
CA VAL A 95 5.80 -8.76 25.16
C VAL A 95 5.69 -8.07 23.82
N THR A 96 4.99 -6.94 23.74
CA THR A 96 4.87 -6.16 22.52
C THR A 96 6.25 -5.71 22.02
N LYS A 97 7.04 -5.16 22.93
CA LYS A 97 8.40 -4.69 22.60
C LYS A 97 9.27 -5.84 22.12
N PHE A 98 9.23 -6.97 22.80
CA PHE A 98 9.99 -8.17 22.43
C PHE A 98 9.65 -8.62 21.00
N ILE A 99 8.36 -8.72 20.69
CA ILE A 99 7.90 -9.16 19.37
C ILE A 99 8.35 -8.17 18.28
N MET A 100 8.20 -6.88 18.50
CA MET A 100 8.59 -5.87 17.52
C MET A 100 10.11 -5.82 17.32
N ASP A 101 10.88 -5.96 18.39
CA ASP A 101 12.35 -5.93 18.33
C ASP A 101 12.95 -7.23 17.76
N SER A 102 12.20 -8.32 17.79
CA SER A 102 12.66 -9.63 17.29
C SER A 102 12.57 -9.78 15.78
N ARG A 103 12.00 -8.79 15.08
CA ARG A 103 11.86 -8.85 13.63
C ARG A 103 13.22 -8.75 12.96
N GLU A 104 13.45 -9.61 11.98
CA GLU A 104 14.70 -9.61 11.23
C GLU A 104 14.84 -8.34 10.40
N GLU A 105 16.06 -7.81 10.37
CA GLU A 105 16.38 -6.69 9.52
C GLU A 105 16.89 -7.20 8.18
N GLN A 106 16.43 -6.58 7.10
CA GLN A 106 16.94 -6.85 5.76
C GLN A 106 17.69 -5.64 5.27
N VAL A 107 18.88 -5.87 4.74
CA VAL A 107 19.65 -4.80 4.11
C VAL A 107 19.25 -4.73 2.65
N LYS A 108 18.82 -3.57 2.20
CA LYS A 108 18.49 -3.30 0.81
C LYS A 108 19.45 -2.27 0.26
N GLU A 109 20.08 -2.60 -0.86
CA GLU A 109 20.92 -1.67 -1.60
C GLU A 109 20.13 -1.11 -2.76
N THR A 110 20.08 0.19 -2.87
CA THR A 110 19.28 0.87 -3.89
C THR A 110 20.04 2.03 -4.51
N ILE A 111 19.61 2.41 -5.68
CA ILE A 111 20.10 3.63 -6.34
C ILE A 111 19.06 4.71 -6.10
N LYS A 112 19.48 5.81 -5.50
CA LYS A 112 18.62 6.96 -5.28
C LYS A 112 19.00 8.10 -6.20
N ARG A 113 18.01 8.76 -6.74
CA ARG A 113 18.19 9.96 -7.53
C ARG A 113 18.00 11.19 -6.63
N LYS A 114 19.01 12.06 -6.60
CA LYS A 114 18.89 13.35 -5.92
C LYS A 114 18.52 14.39 -6.97
N ILE A 115 17.48 15.14 -6.68
CA ILE A 115 17.03 16.21 -7.57
C ILE A 115 17.39 17.55 -6.92
N ASP A 116 18.12 18.37 -7.63
CA ASP A 116 18.45 19.72 -7.17
C ASP A 116 17.25 20.64 -7.33
N LYS A 117 16.98 21.41 -6.30
CA LYS A 117 15.90 22.39 -6.33
C LYS A 117 16.44 23.80 -6.49
#